data_775ad2b74f9339711c5c4e940d41e52d
#
_entry.id   775ad2b74f9339711c5c4e940d41e52d
#
_cell.length_a   1.000
_cell.length_b   1.000
_cell.length_c   1.000
_cell.angle_alpha   90.00
_cell.angle_beta   90.00
_cell.angle_gamma   90.00
#
_symmetry.space_group_name_H-M   'P 1'
#
loop_
_entity.id
_entity.type
_entity.pdbx_description
1 polymer ?
#
loop_
_entity_poly.entity_id
_entity_poly.type
_entity_poly.pdbx_seq_one_letter_code
_entity_poly.pdbx_strand_id
1 'polypeptide(L)'
;LLSDMQVSIPEVGTIKANSIPFVVLTSNRARPLSEALRRRCAYLYIQYPDMEKELAILRAKLPHVDDRLCAQVALAVHKLRDNEAILKKPSIAETLDWAAALDALGVRELTPDALRQTAGFLLKNQEDLEALDQEDMHSHDCQCGGHCGGHHHG
;
A
#
# COMPACT_ATOMS: atom_id res chain seq x y z
N LEU A 1 31.35 10.31 5.35
CA LEU A 1 30.65 10.75 6.56
C LEU A 1 30.39 9.60 7.54
N LEU A 2 29.83 8.48 7.06
CA LEU A 2 29.45 7.34 7.94
C LEU A 2 30.65 6.53 8.46
N SER A 3 31.83 6.60 7.82
CA SER A 3 33.01 5.85 8.26
C SER A 3 33.94 6.67 9.15
N ASP A 4 34.12 7.94 8.85
CA ASP A 4 35.12 8.76 9.51
C ASP A 4 34.55 9.82 10.43
N MET A 5 33.19 9.88 10.49
CA MET A 5 32.41 10.84 11.29
C MET A 5 32.90 12.29 11.13
N GLN A 6 33.30 12.64 9.89
CA GLN A 6 33.78 13.97 9.52
C GLN A 6 33.21 14.40 8.17
N VAL A 7 33.09 15.70 8.00
CA VAL A 7 32.64 16.35 6.76
C VAL A 7 33.65 17.42 6.40
N SER A 8 34.12 17.42 5.17
CA SER A 8 34.96 18.50 4.62
C SER A 8 34.07 19.44 3.79
N ILE A 9 34.05 20.69 4.20
CA ILE A 9 33.33 21.76 3.51
C ILE A 9 34.38 22.66 2.91
N PRO A 10 34.38 22.97 1.59
CA PRO A 10 35.44 23.68 0.91
C PRO A 10 35.83 25.02 1.55
N GLU A 11 34.90 25.73 2.14
CA GLU A 11 35.13 27.08 2.71
C GLU A 11 35.35 27.05 4.24
N VAL A 12 35.01 25.97 4.92
CA VAL A 12 35.02 25.87 6.39
C VAL A 12 36.05 24.88 6.90
N GLY A 13 36.57 24.02 6.01
CA GLY A 13 37.51 22.97 6.38
C GLY A 13 36.84 21.67 6.82
N THR A 14 37.54 20.83 7.53
CA THR A 14 37.07 19.53 7.99
C THR A 14 36.45 19.64 9.39
N ILE A 15 35.18 19.36 9.50
CA ILE A 15 34.46 19.29 10.75
C ILE A 15 34.36 17.84 11.18
N LYS A 16 34.83 17.53 12.41
CA LYS A 16 34.69 16.21 13.02
C LYS A 16 33.53 16.19 13.98
N ALA A 17 32.84 15.05 14.06
CA ALA A 17 31.80 14.87 15.06
C ALA A 17 32.41 14.77 16.47
N ASN A 18 31.80 15.47 17.43
CA ASN A 18 32.21 15.40 18.84
C ASN A 18 31.78 14.11 19.53
N SER A 19 30.79 13.41 18.96
CA SER A 19 30.29 12.11 19.42
C SER A 19 29.85 11.29 18.21
N ILE A 20 29.83 9.97 18.35
CA ILE A 20 29.34 9.07 17.31
C ILE A 20 27.81 9.14 17.29
N PRO A 21 27.17 9.67 16.23
CA PRO A 21 25.71 9.74 16.14
C PRO A 21 25.11 8.37 15.86
N PHE A 22 23.94 8.12 16.39
CA PHE A 22 23.10 7.03 15.91
C PHE A 22 22.38 7.47 14.63
N VAL A 23 22.59 6.76 13.53
CA VAL A 23 22.05 7.13 12.21
C VAL A 23 21.05 6.09 11.74
N VAL A 24 19.86 6.53 11.40
CA VAL A 24 18.81 5.70 10.77
C VAL A 24 18.59 6.22 9.36
N LEU A 25 18.73 5.34 8.37
CA LEU A 25 18.42 5.62 6.97
C LEU A 25 17.15 4.87 6.58
N THR A 26 16.20 5.59 6.04
CA THR A 26 14.96 5.00 5.51
C THR A 26 14.94 5.05 3.98
N SER A 27 14.39 4.03 3.35
CA SER A 27 14.25 3.95 1.89
C SER A 27 12.94 3.27 1.53
N ASN A 28 12.20 3.86 0.60
CA ASN A 28 11.00 3.26 0.00
C ASN A 28 11.34 2.35 -1.20
N ARG A 29 12.62 2.03 -1.43
CA ARG A 29 13.12 1.22 -2.54
C ARG A 29 12.89 1.80 -3.94
N ALA A 30 12.46 3.05 -4.06
CA ALA A 30 12.32 3.70 -5.38
C ALA A 30 13.64 3.76 -6.15
N ARG A 31 14.77 3.75 -5.42
CA ARG A 31 16.11 3.62 -5.99
C ARG A 31 16.89 2.56 -5.21
N PRO A 32 17.71 1.73 -5.89
CA PRO A 32 18.56 0.79 -5.20
C PRO A 32 19.58 1.54 -4.32
N LEU A 33 19.74 1.09 -3.08
CA LEU A 33 20.78 1.61 -2.20
C LEU A 33 22.16 1.21 -2.75
N SER A 34 23.11 2.14 -2.72
CA SER A 34 24.47 1.85 -3.15
C SER A 34 25.08 0.72 -2.30
N GLU A 35 25.92 -0.08 -2.91
CA GLU A 35 26.59 -1.19 -2.22
C GLU A 35 27.44 -0.70 -1.05
N ALA A 36 28.04 0.49 -1.19
CA ALA A 36 28.82 1.13 -0.14
C ALA A 36 28.00 1.45 1.11
N LEU A 37 26.73 1.86 0.96
CA LEU A 37 25.79 2.05 2.08
C LEU A 37 25.38 0.72 2.69
N ARG A 38 25.03 -0.26 1.86
CA ARG A 38 24.58 -1.59 2.31
C ARG A 38 25.63 -2.29 3.17
N ARG A 39 26.92 -2.14 2.84
CA ARG A 39 28.04 -2.73 3.60
C ARG A 39 28.32 -2.03 4.94
N ARG A 40 27.85 -0.78 5.12
CA ARG A 40 28.10 0.02 6.33
C ARG A 40 26.92 0.10 7.28
N CYS A 41 25.79 -0.43 6.90
CA CYS A 41 24.54 -0.36 7.68
C CYS A 41 24.02 -1.76 7.99
N ALA A 42 23.43 -1.94 9.16
CA ALA A 42 22.53 -3.04 9.40
C ALA A 42 21.25 -2.81 8.56
N TYR A 43 20.81 -3.84 7.86
CA TYR A 43 19.65 -3.74 6.98
C TYR A 43 18.45 -4.40 7.62
N LEU A 44 17.36 -3.65 7.75
CA LEU A 44 16.06 -4.14 8.19
C LEU A 44 15.05 -3.94 7.07
N TYR A 45 14.47 -5.03 6.59
CA TYR A 45 13.35 -4.99 5.67
C TYR A 45 12.04 -5.03 6.45
N ILE A 46 11.22 -3.99 6.30
CA ILE A 46 9.89 -3.93 6.90
C ILE A 46 8.89 -4.35 5.82
N GLN A 47 8.26 -5.50 6.04
CA GLN A 47 7.21 -6.01 5.17
C GLN A 47 5.89 -5.27 5.40
N TYR A 48 4.97 -5.36 4.43
CA TYR A 48 3.59 -4.98 4.68
C TYR A 48 3.02 -5.80 5.85
N PRO A 49 2.19 -5.21 6.69
CA PRO A 49 1.54 -5.95 7.77
C PRO A 49 0.62 -7.03 7.19
N ASP A 50 0.46 -8.12 7.92
CA ASP A 50 -0.59 -9.08 7.67
C ASP A 50 -1.98 -8.48 7.97
N MET A 51 -3.03 -9.18 7.59
CA MET A 51 -4.43 -8.73 7.74
C MET A 51 -4.78 -8.39 9.19
N GLU A 52 -4.35 -9.21 10.14
CA GLU A 52 -4.64 -9.04 11.56
C GLU A 52 -3.97 -7.78 12.12
N LYS A 53 -2.69 -7.60 11.79
CA LYS A 53 -1.91 -6.44 12.21
C LYS A 53 -2.40 -5.15 11.56
N GLU A 54 -2.81 -5.20 10.28
CA GLU A 54 -3.36 -4.04 9.58
C GLU A 54 -4.67 -3.59 10.23
N LEU A 55 -5.56 -4.54 10.52
CA LEU A 55 -6.81 -4.26 11.22
C LEU A 55 -6.54 -3.68 12.63
N ALA A 56 -5.57 -4.21 13.36
CA ALA A 56 -5.17 -3.66 14.66
C ALA A 56 -4.65 -2.22 14.55
N ILE A 57 -3.90 -1.92 13.50
CA ILE A 57 -3.40 -0.55 13.23
C ILE A 57 -4.58 0.39 12.91
N LEU A 58 -5.51 -0.01 12.05
CA LEU A 58 -6.70 0.78 11.70
C LEU A 58 -7.50 1.12 12.96
N ARG A 59 -7.82 0.14 13.80
CA ARG A 59 -8.52 0.33 15.08
C ARG A 59 -7.81 1.27 16.02
N ALA A 60 -6.50 1.13 16.15
CA ALA A 60 -5.69 1.96 17.07
C ALA A 60 -5.58 3.41 16.59
N LYS A 61 -5.51 3.63 15.28
CA LYS A 61 -5.31 4.95 14.68
C LYS A 61 -6.62 5.69 14.38
N LEU A 62 -7.69 4.94 14.10
CA LEU A 62 -9.00 5.47 13.72
C LEU A 62 -10.10 4.90 14.65
N PRO A 63 -10.07 5.19 15.96
CA PRO A 63 -11.01 4.62 16.92
C PRO A 63 -12.46 5.07 16.74
N HIS A 64 -12.70 6.07 15.90
CA HIS A 64 -14.02 6.60 15.55
C HIS A 64 -14.63 5.92 14.33
N VAL A 65 -13.84 5.21 13.53
CA VAL A 65 -14.31 4.51 12.33
C VAL A 65 -14.92 3.16 12.75
N ASP A 66 -16.03 2.81 12.12
CA ASP A 66 -16.72 1.55 12.38
C ASP A 66 -15.81 0.34 12.11
N ASP A 67 -15.86 -0.62 13.03
CA ASP A 67 -15.02 -1.84 12.99
C ASP A 67 -15.26 -2.69 11.73
N ARG A 68 -16.52 -2.72 11.26
CA ARG A 68 -16.91 -3.43 10.04
C ARG A 68 -16.28 -2.76 8.82
N LEU A 69 -16.30 -1.44 8.76
CA LEU A 69 -15.66 -0.69 7.68
C LEU A 69 -14.13 -0.88 7.70
N CYS A 70 -13.49 -0.83 8.88
CA CYS A 70 -12.08 -1.13 9.01
C CYS A 70 -11.71 -2.52 8.49
N ALA A 71 -12.53 -3.54 8.77
CA ALA A 71 -12.30 -4.90 8.29
C ALA A 71 -12.46 -5.00 6.75
N GLN A 72 -13.45 -4.32 6.18
CA GLN A 72 -13.65 -4.28 4.73
C GLN A 72 -12.50 -3.56 4.01
N VAL A 73 -12.03 -2.44 4.56
CA VAL A 73 -10.87 -1.69 4.06
C VAL A 73 -9.62 -2.55 4.07
N ALA A 74 -9.30 -3.19 5.20
CA ALA A 74 -8.15 -4.07 5.30
C ALA A 74 -8.21 -5.20 4.26
N LEU A 75 -9.36 -5.86 4.12
CA LEU A 75 -9.55 -6.92 3.13
C LEU A 75 -9.35 -6.43 1.69
N ALA A 76 -9.91 -5.26 1.35
CA ALA A 76 -9.77 -4.68 0.03
C ALA A 76 -8.30 -4.33 -0.29
N VAL A 77 -7.59 -3.73 0.67
CA VAL A 77 -6.17 -3.39 0.50
C VAL A 77 -5.30 -4.64 0.34
N HIS A 78 -5.59 -5.72 1.10
CA HIS A 78 -4.87 -6.99 0.91
C HIS A 78 -5.07 -7.54 -0.50
N LYS A 79 -6.31 -7.57 -1.01
CA LYS A 79 -6.58 -7.98 -2.39
C LYS A 79 -5.82 -7.15 -3.41
N LEU A 80 -5.78 -5.81 -3.24
CA LEU A 80 -5.02 -4.93 -4.12
C LEU A 80 -3.51 -5.20 -4.06
N ARG A 81 -2.96 -5.56 -2.90
CA ARG A 81 -1.56 -5.92 -2.77
C ARG A 81 -1.22 -7.26 -3.40
N ASP A 82 -2.13 -8.21 -3.38
CA ASP A 82 -1.97 -9.52 -4.01
C ASP A 82 -2.18 -9.50 -5.53
N ASN A 83 -2.87 -8.47 -6.04
CA ASN A 83 -3.11 -8.30 -7.48
C ASN A 83 -1.81 -7.91 -8.21
N GLU A 84 -1.30 -8.79 -9.06
CA GLU A 84 -0.05 -8.58 -9.81
C GLU A 84 -0.12 -7.43 -10.83
N ALA A 85 -1.32 -7.06 -11.28
CA ALA A 85 -1.52 -5.94 -12.20
C ALA A 85 -1.29 -4.58 -11.54
N ILE A 86 -1.41 -4.47 -10.22
CA ILE A 86 -1.14 -3.24 -9.47
C ILE A 86 0.37 -3.10 -9.24
N LEU A 87 0.99 -2.16 -9.91
CA LEU A 87 2.44 -1.94 -9.86
C LEU A 87 2.88 -1.33 -8.53
N LYS A 88 2.14 -0.33 -8.05
CA LYS A 88 2.43 0.34 -6.78
C LYS A 88 1.43 -0.09 -5.72
N LYS A 89 1.84 -1.02 -4.88
CA LYS A 89 1.02 -1.53 -3.78
C LYS A 89 0.74 -0.44 -2.73
N PRO A 90 -0.52 -0.31 -2.25
CA PRO A 90 -0.87 0.66 -1.22
C PRO A 90 -0.09 0.45 0.07
N SER A 91 0.40 1.55 0.65
CA SER A 91 1.05 1.56 1.96
C SER A 91 0.02 1.64 3.09
N ILE A 92 0.49 1.43 4.33
CA ILE A 92 -0.36 1.57 5.53
C ILE A 92 -0.87 3.01 5.70
N ALA A 93 -0.10 4.02 5.29
CA ALA A 93 -0.54 5.41 5.36
C ALA A 93 -1.70 5.66 4.41
N GLU A 94 -1.62 5.18 3.17
CA GLU A 94 -2.70 5.29 2.18
C GLU A 94 -3.94 4.52 2.64
N THR A 95 -3.78 3.36 3.30
CA THR A 95 -4.91 2.62 3.90
C THR A 95 -5.61 3.43 4.99
N LEU A 96 -4.86 4.07 5.89
CA LEU A 96 -5.42 4.92 6.95
C LEU A 96 -6.14 6.13 6.38
N ASP A 97 -5.52 6.82 5.42
CA ASP A 97 -6.12 7.99 4.77
C ASP A 97 -7.42 7.62 4.05
N TRP A 98 -7.43 6.47 3.38
CA TRP A 98 -8.63 5.98 2.70
C TRP A 98 -9.75 5.61 3.67
N ALA A 99 -9.45 4.89 4.75
CA ALA A 99 -10.44 4.54 5.77
C ALA A 99 -11.06 5.80 6.40
N ALA A 100 -10.24 6.80 6.72
CA ALA A 100 -10.71 8.08 7.24
C ALA A 100 -11.58 8.85 6.23
N ALA A 101 -11.21 8.83 4.95
CA ALA A 101 -11.98 9.47 3.88
C ALA A 101 -13.36 8.79 3.69
N LEU A 102 -13.41 7.45 3.70
CA LEU A 102 -14.66 6.70 3.61
C LEU A 102 -15.61 7.03 4.77
N ASP A 103 -15.10 7.09 5.99
CA ASP A 103 -15.90 7.48 7.16
C ASP A 103 -16.40 8.93 7.04
N ALA A 104 -15.55 9.87 6.63
CA ALA A 104 -15.92 11.26 6.41
C ALA A 104 -16.98 11.45 5.31
N LEU A 105 -16.98 10.59 4.29
CA LEU A 105 -18.00 10.52 3.24
C LEU A 105 -19.29 9.82 3.69
N GLY A 106 -19.34 9.31 4.92
CA GLY A 106 -20.49 8.61 5.47
C GLY A 106 -20.69 7.19 4.91
N VAL A 107 -19.67 6.61 4.29
CA VAL A 107 -19.70 5.23 3.79
C VAL A 107 -19.71 4.27 4.97
N ARG A 108 -20.78 3.48 5.09
CA ARG A 108 -20.93 2.47 6.15
C ARG A 108 -20.60 1.06 5.71
N GLU A 109 -20.62 0.82 4.41
CA GLU A 109 -20.29 -0.44 3.78
C GLU A 109 -19.53 -0.20 2.49
N LEU A 110 -18.41 -0.90 2.32
CA LEU A 110 -17.58 -0.78 1.14
C LEU A 110 -18.18 -1.57 -0.02
N THR A 111 -18.86 -0.86 -0.91
CA THR A 111 -19.39 -1.41 -2.16
C THR A 111 -18.33 -1.30 -3.28
N PRO A 112 -18.44 -2.09 -4.37
CA PRO A 112 -17.57 -1.93 -5.54
C PRO A 112 -17.58 -0.51 -6.10
N ASP A 113 -18.73 0.15 -6.12
CA ASP A 113 -18.83 1.54 -6.58
C ASP A 113 -18.11 2.53 -5.66
N ALA A 114 -18.26 2.37 -4.34
CA ALA A 114 -17.53 3.18 -3.36
C ALA A 114 -16.01 2.97 -3.49
N LEU A 115 -15.56 1.73 -3.71
CA LEU A 115 -14.15 1.42 -3.96
C LEU A 115 -13.65 2.17 -5.21
N ARG A 116 -14.33 2.07 -6.35
CA ARG A 116 -13.95 2.76 -7.59
C ARG A 116 -13.88 4.28 -7.42
N GLN A 117 -14.94 4.88 -6.85
CA GLN A 117 -15.01 6.32 -6.65
C GLN A 117 -13.91 6.87 -5.74
N THR A 118 -13.41 6.04 -4.82
CA THR A 118 -12.41 6.44 -3.82
C THR A 118 -11.04 5.79 -4.04
N ALA A 119 -10.87 4.98 -5.08
CA ALA A 119 -9.61 4.28 -5.38
C ALA A 119 -8.39 5.20 -5.50
N GLY A 120 -8.59 6.47 -5.90
CA GLY A 120 -7.53 7.47 -5.96
C GLY A 120 -6.87 7.81 -4.61
N PHE A 121 -7.45 7.41 -3.48
CA PHE A 121 -6.76 7.49 -2.18
C PHE A 121 -5.67 6.42 -2.05
N LEU A 122 -5.87 5.25 -2.64
CA LEU A 122 -4.95 4.10 -2.58
C LEU A 122 -3.98 4.07 -3.75
N LEU A 123 -4.51 4.26 -4.97
CA LEU A 123 -3.78 4.12 -6.22
C LEU A 123 -3.49 5.50 -6.79
N LYS A 124 -2.21 5.84 -6.93
CA LYS A 124 -1.76 7.17 -7.37
C LYS A 124 -1.33 7.22 -8.83
N ASN A 125 -1.33 6.08 -9.52
CA ASN A 125 -0.98 5.96 -10.92
C ASN A 125 -2.24 5.61 -11.72
N GLN A 126 -2.37 6.17 -12.91
CA GLN A 126 -3.51 5.91 -13.77
C GLN A 126 -3.55 4.44 -14.23
N GLU A 127 -2.39 3.85 -14.51
CA GLU A 127 -2.26 2.44 -14.89
C GLU A 127 -2.82 1.49 -13.82
N ASP A 128 -2.56 1.78 -12.54
CA ASP A 128 -3.09 0.99 -11.41
C ASP A 128 -4.61 1.14 -11.26
N LEU A 129 -5.16 2.34 -11.55
CA LEU A 129 -6.62 2.56 -11.55
C LEU A 129 -7.31 1.82 -12.70
N GLU A 130 -6.74 1.86 -13.90
CA GLU A 130 -7.25 1.13 -15.06
C GLU A 130 -7.19 -0.39 -14.85
N ALA A 131 -6.16 -0.90 -14.17
CA ALA A 131 -6.06 -2.32 -13.81
C ALA A 131 -7.17 -2.76 -12.84
N LEU A 132 -7.56 -1.89 -11.90
CA LEU A 132 -8.68 -2.15 -11.00
C LEU A 132 -10.01 -2.26 -11.75
N ASP A 133 -10.26 -1.37 -12.71
CA ASP A 133 -11.50 -1.36 -13.49
C ASP A 133 -11.62 -2.60 -14.40
N GLN A 134 -10.51 -3.13 -14.92
CA GLN A 134 -10.50 -4.31 -15.78
C GLN A 134 -10.85 -5.62 -15.05
N GLU A 135 -10.48 -5.77 -13.78
CA GLU A 135 -10.83 -6.97 -12.99
C GLU A 135 -12.34 -7.11 -12.76
N ASP A 136 -13.03 -6.01 -12.52
CA ASP A 136 -14.48 -6.03 -12.30
C ASP A 136 -15.25 -6.41 -13.58
N MET A 137 -14.76 -6.05 -14.75
CA MET A 137 -15.38 -6.44 -16.04
C MET A 137 -15.29 -7.95 -16.30
N HIS A 138 -14.20 -8.60 -15.89
CA HIS A 138 -14.04 -10.05 -16.06
C HIS A 138 -14.85 -10.88 -15.06
N SER A 139 -15.15 -10.33 -13.88
CA SER A 139 -15.98 -11.01 -12.89
C SER A 139 -17.48 -11.04 -13.23
N HIS A 140 -17.96 -10.12 -14.07
CA HIS A 140 -19.36 -10.09 -14.53
C HIS A 140 -19.66 -11.00 -15.73
N ASP A 141 -18.66 -11.37 -16.53
CA ASP A 141 -18.88 -12.20 -17.74
C ASP A 141 -19.04 -13.70 -17.44
N CYS A 142 -18.71 -14.18 -16.25
CA CYS A 142 -18.83 -15.59 -15.90
C CYS A 142 -20.22 -16.04 -15.46
N GLN A 143 -21.21 -15.17 -15.34
CA GLN A 143 -22.56 -15.54 -14.87
C GLN A 143 -23.63 -15.77 -15.96
N CYS A 144 -23.31 -15.59 -17.23
CA CYS A 144 -24.29 -15.73 -18.34
C CYS A 144 -24.15 -17.00 -19.18
N GLY A 145 -23.37 -18.00 -18.76
CA GLY A 145 -23.09 -19.22 -19.53
C GLY A 145 -23.77 -20.48 -19.00
N GLY A 146 -25.11 -20.53 -18.92
CA GLY A 146 -25.77 -21.75 -18.48
C GLY A 146 -27.23 -21.85 -18.83
N HIS A 147 -27.59 -21.97 -20.12
CA HIS A 147 -28.78 -22.72 -20.54
C HIS A 147 -28.90 -22.74 -22.08
N CYS A 148 -28.35 -23.73 -22.72
CA CYS A 148 -28.85 -24.20 -24.02
C CYS A 148 -29.19 -25.68 -23.88
N GLY A 149 -30.47 -25.91 -23.66
CA GLY A 149 -31.06 -27.21 -23.56
C GLY A 149 -30.96 -27.96 -24.89
N GLY A 150 -30.58 -29.22 -24.81
CA GLY A 150 -30.69 -30.17 -25.88
C GLY A 150 -32.12 -30.50 -26.21
N HIS A 151 -32.47 -30.42 -27.49
CA HIS A 151 -33.62 -31.11 -28.05
C HIS A 151 -33.10 -32.27 -28.92
N HIS A 152 -33.34 -33.48 -28.42
CA HIS A 152 -33.42 -34.70 -29.22
C HIS A 152 -34.74 -34.72 -29.96
N HIS A 153 -34.70 -34.97 -31.26
CA HIS A 153 -35.71 -35.69 -32.03
C HIS A 153 -34.97 -36.73 -32.91
N GLY A 154 -35.37 -37.87 -32.79
CA GLY A 154 -36.22 -38.88 -33.20
C GLY A 154 -35.61 -39.76 -34.17
#